data_7c31fdb1dabd7389d7f0366a10fe5a9d
#
_entry.id   7c31fdb1dabd7389d7f0366a10fe5a9d
#
_cell.length_a   1.000
_cell.length_b   1.000
_cell.length_c   1.000
_cell.angle_alpha   90.00
_cell.angle_beta   90.00
_cell.angle_gamma   90.00
#
_symmetry.space_group_name_H-M   'P 1'
#
loop_
_entity.id
_entity.type
_entity.pdbx_description
1 polymer ?
#
loop_
_entity_poly.entity_id
_entity_poly.type
_entity_poly.pdbx_seq_one_letter_code
_entity_poly.pdbx_strand_id
1 'polypeptide(L)'
;MGRPFRNFVLFVVLFAAWLLMSGHYTPLLIGLGIASCALVTWLADRIGGTDEEGLPLHMMSRLAAYLVWLVKEIIVSNIATGRLILGGRARPVMFTTKATQASAGGLVTYANSITLTPGTVTIEVEDADGDNPHFLVHALNASFAADVESGEMDRRVTALEGGGGA
;
A
#
# COMPACT_ATOMS: atom_id res chain seq x y z
N MET A 1 2.56 -20.85 2.73
CA MET A 1 1.30 -21.16 3.45
C MET A 1 0.28 -21.75 2.49
N GLY A 2 -0.53 -22.76 2.91
CA GLY A 2 -1.50 -23.40 2.00
C GLY A 2 -2.68 -22.50 1.64
N ARG A 3 -3.26 -22.67 0.43
CA ARG A 3 -4.46 -21.93 -0.04
C ARG A 3 -5.60 -21.91 1.01
N PRO A 4 -5.95 -23.02 1.69
CA PRO A 4 -7.05 -23.01 2.65
C PRO A 4 -6.79 -22.10 3.85
N PHE A 5 -5.54 -21.95 4.28
CA PHE A 5 -5.19 -21.03 5.37
C PHE A 5 -5.36 -19.56 4.95
N ARG A 6 -4.95 -19.21 3.74
CA ARG A 6 -5.12 -17.85 3.19
C ARG A 6 -6.60 -17.50 3.04
N ASN A 7 -7.40 -18.41 2.53
CA ASN A 7 -8.85 -18.22 2.43
C ASN A 7 -9.50 -18.02 3.79
N PHE A 8 -9.08 -18.78 4.80
CA PHE A 8 -9.55 -18.59 6.17
C PHE A 8 -9.17 -17.21 6.74
N VAL A 9 -7.92 -16.78 6.54
CA VAL A 9 -7.48 -15.45 6.98
C VAL A 9 -8.25 -14.35 6.27
N LEU A 10 -8.44 -14.46 4.95
CA LEU A 10 -9.23 -13.50 4.17
C LEU A 10 -10.68 -13.42 4.71
N PHE A 11 -11.33 -14.57 4.94
CA PHE A 11 -12.66 -14.60 5.52
C PHE A 11 -12.72 -13.90 6.88
N VAL A 12 -11.77 -14.19 7.78
CA VAL A 12 -11.72 -13.59 9.13
C VAL A 12 -11.53 -12.08 9.04
N VAL A 13 -10.63 -11.60 8.18
CA VAL A 13 -10.38 -10.16 7.98
C VAL A 13 -11.61 -9.47 7.42
N LEU A 14 -12.24 -10.04 6.40
CA LEU A 14 -13.47 -9.48 5.81
C LEU A 14 -14.62 -9.45 6.82
N PHE A 15 -14.79 -10.52 7.60
CA PHE A 15 -15.85 -10.59 8.59
C PHE A 15 -15.60 -9.64 9.77
N ALA A 16 -14.35 -9.50 10.21
CA ALA A 16 -13.97 -8.50 11.22
C ALA A 16 -14.24 -7.07 10.73
N ALA A 17 -13.86 -6.75 9.48
CA ALA A 17 -14.17 -5.48 8.86
C ALA A 17 -15.67 -5.24 8.75
N TRP A 18 -16.43 -6.27 8.36
CA TRP A 18 -17.90 -6.22 8.31
C TRP A 18 -18.52 -5.91 9.67
N LEU A 19 -18.08 -6.60 10.74
CA LEU A 19 -18.53 -6.32 12.11
C LEU A 19 -18.21 -4.90 12.55
N LEU A 20 -17.01 -4.40 12.21
CA LEU A 20 -16.57 -3.04 12.57
C LEU A 20 -17.44 -1.97 11.89
N MET A 21 -17.83 -2.21 10.63
CA MET A 21 -18.58 -1.23 9.83
C MET A 21 -20.10 -1.33 10.01
N SER A 22 -20.63 -2.50 10.35
CA SER A 22 -22.08 -2.74 10.43
C SER A 22 -22.77 -1.97 11.56
N GLY A 23 -22.15 -1.87 12.75
CA GLY A 23 -22.74 -1.24 13.92
C GLY A 23 -24.03 -1.90 14.44
N HIS A 24 -24.56 -2.97 13.78
CA HIS A 24 -25.77 -3.69 14.13
C HIS A 24 -25.53 -5.19 14.12
N TYR A 25 -25.89 -5.87 15.22
CA TYR A 25 -25.51 -7.27 15.45
C TYR A 25 -26.73 -8.18 15.69
N THR A 26 -27.79 -8.01 14.88
CA THR A 26 -28.92 -8.94 14.89
C THR A 26 -28.52 -10.27 14.26
N PRO A 27 -29.14 -11.41 14.66
CA PRO A 27 -28.81 -12.72 14.09
C PRO A 27 -28.93 -12.78 12.56
N LEU A 28 -29.90 -12.07 11.98
CA LEU A 28 -30.08 -11.99 10.54
C LEU A 28 -28.90 -11.28 9.87
N LEU A 29 -28.47 -10.12 10.40
CA LEU A 29 -27.36 -9.35 9.82
C LEU A 29 -26.04 -10.10 9.96
N ILE A 30 -25.79 -10.73 11.10
CA ILE A 30 -24.61 -11.59 11.29
C ILE A 30 -24.61 -12.73 10.28
N GLY A 31 -25.75 -13.40 10.09
CA GLY A 31 -25.89 -14.48 9.10
C GLY A 31 -25.63 -14.00 7.67
N LEU A 32 -26.14 -12.83 7.28
CA LEU A 32 -25.87 -12.22 5.98
C LEU A 32 -24.39 -11.82 5.83
N GLY A 33 -23.77 -11.30 6.91
CA GLY A 33 -22.34 -10.97 6.93
C GLY A 33 -21.46 -12.21 6.69
N ILE A 34 -21.75 -13.31 7.39
CA ILE A 34 -21.04 -14.59 7.20
C ILE A 34 -21.21 -15.09 5.76
N ALA A 35 -22.45 -15.09 5.25
CA ALA A 35 -22.74 -15.56 3.89
C ALA A 35 -22.03 -14.72 2.84
N SER A 36 -22.05 -13.39 2.97
CA SER A 36 -21.38 -12.47 2.06
C SER A 36 -19.86 -12.64 2.09
N CYS A 37 -19.25 -12.71 3.26
CA CYS A 37 -17.80 -12.91 3.40
C CYS A 37 -17.36 -14.29 2.85
N ALA A 38 -18.16 -15.34 3.08
CA ALA A 38 -17.89 -16.66 2.53
C ALA A 38 -17.97 -16.67 0.99
N LEU A 39 -19.00 -16.02 0.43
CA LEU A 39 -19.15 -15.88 -1.02
C LEU A 39 -17.98 -15.13 -1.65
N VAL A 40 -17.60 -13.99 -1.06
CA VAL A 40 -16.46 -13.19 -1.55
C VAL A 40 -15.16 -13.97 -1.48
N THR A 41 -14.91 -14.67 -0.37
CA THR A 41 -13.71 -15.52 -0.22
C THR A 41 -13.67 -16.63 -1.26
N TRP A 42 -14.81 -17.28 -1.52
CA TRP A 42 -14.91 -18.32 -2.54
C TRP A 42 -14.69 -17.76 -3.95
N LEU A 43 -15.26 -16.60 -4.28
CA LEU A 43 -15.02 -15.94 -5.57
C LEU A 43 -13.56 -15.52 -5.72
N ALA A 44 -12.95 -14.93 -4.69
CA ALA A 44 -11.55 -14.54 -4.69
C ALA A 44 -10.62 -15.73 -4.96
N ASP A 45 -10.91 -16.89 -4.35
CA ASP A 45 -10.16 -18.12 -4.60
C ASP A 45 -10.30 -18.59 -6.06
N ARG A 46 -11.50 -18.45 -6.65
CA ARG A 46 -11.76 -18.83 -8.04
C ARG A 46 -11.02 -17.99 -9.07
N ILE A 47 -10.82 -16.70 -8.80
CA ILE A 47 -10.11 -15.76 -9.71
C ILE A 47 -8.60 -15.65 -9.41
N GLY A 48 -8.07 -16.47 -8.48
CA GLY A 48 -6.65 -16.42 -8.09
C GLY A 48 -6.28 -15.28 -7.15
N GLY A 49 -7.25 -14.50 -6.67
CA GLY A 49 -6.99 -13.34 -5.78
C GLY A 49 -6.55 -13.70 -4.35
N THR A 50 -6.46 -14.99 -4.01
CA THR A 50 -5.91 -15.51 -2.75
C THR A 50 -4.50 -16.06 -2.88
N ASP A 51 -3.82 -15.82 -4.01
CA ASP A 51 -2.43 -16.23 -4.21
C ASP A 51 -1.46 -15.39 -3.37
N GLU A 52 -0.17 -15.71 -3.40
CA GLU A 52 0.84 -15.00 -2.59
C GLU A 52 0.97 -13.53 -2.99
N GLU A 53 0.72 -13.21 -4.24
CA GLU A 53 0.71 -11.84 -4.76
C GLU A 53 -0.55 -11.07 -4.32
N GLY A 54 -1.72 -11.72 -4.28
CA GLY A 54 -2.98 -11.09 -3.89
C GLY A 54 -3.14 -10.92 -2.37
N LEU A 55 -2.50 -11.77 -1.56
CA LEU A 55 -2.57 -11.71 -0.10
C LEU A 55 -1.18 -11.96 0.52
N PRO A 56 -0.29 -10.94 0.56
CA PRO A 56 1.09 -11.08 1.01
C PRO A 56 1.19 -11.16 2.54
N LEU A 57 0.77 -12.29 3.13
CA LEU A 57 0.75 -12.49 4.59
C LEU A 57 2.13 -12.41 5.24
N HIS A 58 3.21 -12.63 4.46
CA HIS A 58 4.59 -12.51 4.93
C HIS A 58 4.96 -11.07 5.33
N MET A 59 4.28 -10.07 4.74
CA MET A 59 4.50 -8.66 5.05
C MET A 59 3.82 -8.23 6.37
N MET A 60 2.80 -8.96 6.83
CA MET A 60 1.95 -8.57 7.97
C MET A 60 2.74 -8.38 9.28
N SER A 61 3.76 -9.20 9.52
CA SER A 61 4.57 -9.11 10.75
C SER A 61 5.39 -7.81 10.86
N ARG A 62 5.74 -7.20 9.71
CA ARG A 62 6.54 -5.98 9.63
C ARG A 62 5.68 -4.75 9.36
N LEU A 63 4.42 -4.97 8.97
CA LEU A 63 3.49 -3.92 8.56
C LEU A 63 3.27 -2.87 9.65
N ALA A 64 3.15 -3.28 10.93
CA ALA A 64 2.91 -2.37 12.03
C ALA A 64 4.05 -1.34 12.18
N ALA A 65 5.31 -1.76 12.11
CA ALA A 65 6.45 -0.86 12.19
C ALA A 65 6.53 0.07 10.97
N TYR A 66 6.22 -0.45 9.79
CA TYR A 66 6.14 0.34 8.56
C TYR A 66 5.04 1.40 8.63
N LEU A 67 3.84 1.04 9.08
CA LEU A 67 2.71 1.98 9.23
C LEU A 67 3.02 3.12 10.20
N VAL A 68 3.67 2.83 11.34
CA VAL A 68 4.09 3.87 12.29
C VAL A 68 5.04 4.88 11.62
N TRP A 69 5.99 4.38 10.85
CA TRP A 69 6.89 5.24 10.09
C TRP A 69 6.14 6.04 9.01
N LEU A 70 5.28 5.39 8.22
CA LEU A 70 4.51 6.03 7.16
C LEU A 70 3.60 7.13 7.71
N VAL A 71 2.92 6.91 8.83
CA VAL A 71 2.11 7.93 9.51
C VAL A 71 2.97 9.14 9.91
N LYS A 72 4.18 8.92 10.42
CA LYS A 72 5.12 10.01 10.70
C LYS A 72 5.44 10.81 9.43
N GLU A 73 5.75 10.13 8.32
CA GLU A 73 6.05 10.79 7.04
C GLU A 73 4.84 11.57 6.50
N ILE A 74 3.64 11.02 6.61
CA ILE A 74 2.39 11.70 6.26
C ILE A 74 2.23 13.01 7.07
N ILE A 75 2.50 12.98 8.38
CA ILE A 75 2.39 14.18 9.23
C ILE A 75 3.43 15.22 8.81
N VAL A 76 4.68 14.83 8.60
CA VAL A 76 5.76 15.73 8.19
C VAL A 76 5.44 16.37 6.83
N SER A 77 5.02 15.57 5.87
CA SER A 77 4.65 16.03 4.52
C SER A 77 3.40 16.92 4.52
N ASN A 78 2.42 16.64 5.39
CA ASN A 78 1.26 17.54 5.57
C ASN A 78 1.69 18.95 6.03
N ILE A 79 2.60 19.03 6.99
CA ILE A 79 3.12 20.31 7.49
C ILE A 79 3.89 21.04 6.38
N ALA A 80 4.74 20.32 5.63
CA ALA A 80 5.51 20.88 4.52
C ALA A 80 4.59 21.39 3.39
N THR A 81 3.59 20.60 3.00
CA THR A 81 2.60 20.97 1.99
C THR A 81 1.75 22.14 2.44
N GLY A 82 1.32 22.18 3.72
CA GLY A 82 0.59 23.30 4.29
C GLY A 82 1.39 24.60 4.24
N ARG A 83 2.68 24.55 4.59
CA ARG A 83 3.59 25.72 4.48
C ARG A 83 3.76 26.18 3.03
N LEU A 84 3.86 25.23 2.08
CA LEU A 84 3.96 25.55 0.66
C LEU A 84 2.70 26.24 0.14
N ILE A 85 1.52 25.75 0.51
CA ILE A 85 0.22 26.34 0.14
C ILE A 85 0.10 27.76 0.70
N LEU A 86 0.42 27.96 1.95
CA LEU A 86 0.37 29.29 2.61
C LEU A 86 1.42 30.25 2.06
N GLY A 87 2.59 29.74 1.65
CA GLY A 87 3.67 30.53 1.04
C GLY A 87 3.46 30.85 -0.45
N GLY A 88 2.48 30.25 -1.13
CA GLY A 88 2.07 30.56 -2.51
C GLY A 88 3.10 30.31 -3.61
N ARG A 89 4.09 29.43 -3.40
CA ARG A 89 5.20 29.19 -4.34
C ARG A 89 5.40 27.71 -4.69
N ALA A 90 4.33 27.01 -5.04
CA ALA A 90 4.46 25.69 -5.63
C ALA A 90 5.14 25.78 -7.01
N ARG A 91 6.11 24.91 -7.24
CA ARG A 91 6.77 24.71 -8.55
C ARG A 91 6.75 23.22 -8.86
N PRO A 92 5.66 22.72 -9.45
CA PRO A 92 5.50 21.31 -9.75
C PRO A 92 6.60 20.78 -10.66
N VAL A 93 7.04 19.56 -10.37
CA VAL A 93 8.02 18.84 -11.18
C VAL A 93 7.56 17.43 -11.43
N MET A 94 7.92 16.88 -12.56
CA MET A 94 7.78 15.46 -12.89
C MET A 94 9.16 14.82 -12.83
N PHE A 95 9.25 13.64 -12.22
CA PHE A 95 10.51 12.89 -12.15
C PHE A 95 10.22 11.39 -12.15
N THR A 96 11.24 10.62 -12.46
CA THR A 96 11.16 9.15 -12.46
C THR A 96 12.01 8.61 -11.32
N THR A 97 11.44 7.69 -10.54
CA THR A 97 12.17 6.98 -9.48
C THR A 97 12.15 5.49 -9.72
N LYS A 98 13.22 4.80 -9.31
CA LYS A 98 13.29 3.33 -9.39
C LYS A 98 12.52 2.70 -8.24
N ALA A 99 11.95 1.52 -8.52
CA ALA A 99 11.32 0.67 -7.54
C ALA A 99 12.11 -0.64 -7.42
N THR A 100 12.54 -1.00 -6.21
CA THR A 100 13.37 -2.19 -5.97
C THR A 100 12.57 -3.38 -5.41
N GLN A 101 11.26 -3.26 -5.33
CA GLN A 101 10.37 -4.30 -4.85
C GLN A 101 10.28 -5.45 -5.87
N ALA A 102 10.26 -6.69 -5.34
CA ALA A 102 10.21 -7.89 -6.15
C ALA A 102 8.79 -8.40 -6.41
N SER A 103 7.80 -8.01 -5.57
CA SER A 103 6.41 -8.46 -5.68
C SER A 103 5.48 -7.33 -6.13
N ALA A 104 4.39 -7.69 -6.80
CA ALA A 104 3.33 -6.74 -7.14
C ALA A 104 2.77 -6.05 -5.88
N GLY A 105 2.65 -6.77 -4.75
CA GLY A 105 2.25 -6.22 -3.46
C GLY A 105 3.20 -5.14 -2.94
N GLY A 106 4.52 -5.34 -3.08
CA GLY A 106 5.54 -4.35 -2.74
C GLY A 106 5.47 -3.11 -3.63
N LEU A 107 5.39 -3.30 -4.96
CA LEU A 107 5.27 -2.21 -5.93
C LEU A 107 4.03 -1.34 -5.63
N VAL A 108 2.87 -1.97 -5.43
CA VAL A 108 1.62 -1.27 -5.07
C VAL A 108 1.76 -0.54 -3.74
N THR A 109 2.41 -1.15 -2.74
CA THR A 109 2.65 -0.51 -1.44
C THR A 109 3.53 0.71 -1.59
N TYR A 110 4.58 0.66 -2.40
CA TYR A 110 5.47 1.80 -2.65
C TYR A 110 4.75 2.92 -3.40
N ALA A 111 4.06 2.63 -4.49
CA ALA A 111 3.28 3.61 -5.26
C ALA A 111 2.22 4.32 -4.40
N ASN A 112 1.48 3.54 -3.58
CA ASN A 112 0.50 4.09 -2.65
C ASN A 112 1.15 4.93 -1.55
N SER A 113 2.31 4.56 -1.04
CA SER A 113 3.00 5.31 0.01
C SER A 113 3.49 6.66 -0.48
N ILE A 114 4.01 6.73 -1.72
CA ILE A 114 4.34 8.00 -2.39
C ILE A 114 3.08 8.89 -2.48
N THR A 115 1.94 8.31 -2.89
CA THR A 115 0.69 9.05 -3.08
C THR A 115 0.04 9.45 -1.75
N LEU A 116 0.18 8.65 -0.69
CA LEU A 116 -0.34 8.94 0.65
C LEU A 116 0.44 10.06 1.36
N THR A 117 1.69 10.29 0.96
CA THR A 117 2.48 11.42 1.48
C THR A 117 2.13 12.70 0.70
N PRO A 118 1.47 13.69 1.35
CA PRO A 118 1.03 14.91 0.67
C PRO A 118 2.17 15.64 -0.03
N GLY A 119 1.93 16.04 -1.25
CA GLY A 119 2.91 16.74 -2.09
C GLY A 119 3.48 15.88 -3.23
N THR A 120 3.19 14.58 -3.24
CA THR A 120 3.60 13.65 -4.31
C THR A 120 2.45 12.77 -4.78
N VAL A 121 2.45 12.38 -6.04
CA VAL A 121 1.47 11.45 -6.65
C VAL A 121 2.18 10.57 -7.66
N THR A 122 2.06 9.27 -7.52
CA THR A 122 2.48 8.32 -8.56
C THR A 122 1.46 8.35 -9.69
N ILE A 123 1.93 8.64 -10.91
CA ILE A 123 1.08 8.77 -12.09
C ILE A 123 1.07 7.48 -12.89
N GLU A 124 2.24 6.87 -13.05
CA GLU A 124 2.42 5.69 -13.89
C GLU A 124 3.48 4.76 -13.28
N VAL A 125 3.25 3.48 -13.47
CA VAL A 125 4.18 2.41 -13.12
C VAL A 125 4.63 1.80 -14.44
N GLU A 126 5.86 2.08 -14.85
CA GLU A 126 6.44 1.54 -16.07
C GLU A 126 7.19 0.25 -15.76
N ASP A 127 6.75 -0.86 -16.36
CA ASP A 127 7.56 -2.07 -16.41
C ASP A 127 8.69 -1.85 -17.43
N ALA A 128 9.91 -1.70 -16.93
CA ALA A 128 11.07 -1.67 -17.80
C ALA A 128 11.39 -3.10 -18.27
N ASP A 129 11.36 -3.35 -19.58
CA ASP A 129 11.75 -4.64 -20.17
C ASP A 129 13.15 -5.04 -19.70
N GLY A 130 13.22 -5.86 -18.64
CA GLY A 130 14.45 -6.46 -18.11
C GLY A 130 15.22 -5.61 -17.07
N ASP A 131 14.70 -4.49 -16.64
CA ASP A 131 15.25 -3.66 -15.55
C ASP A 131 14.20 -3.47 -14.46
N ASN A 132 14.59 -2.94 -13.28
CA ASN A 132 13.64 -2.67 -12.21
C ASN A 132 12.54 -1.69 -12.66
N PRO A 133 11.27 -1.89 -12.23
CA PRO A 133 10.17 -0.98 -12.56
C PRO A 133 10.51 0.47 -12.18
N HIS A 134 10.01 1.40 -12.99
CA HIS A 134 10.17 2.84 -12.73
C HIS A 134 8.80 3.46 -12.50
N PHE A 135 8.74 4.40 -11.56
CA PHE A 135 7.52 5.16 -11.29
C PHE A 135 7.68 6.59 -11.79
N LEU A 136 6.76 7.02 -12.64
CA LEU A 136 6.60 8.42 -12.98
C LEU A 136 5.82 9.10 -11.85
N VAL A 137 6.43 10.09 -11.22
CA VAL A 137 5.89 10.77 -10.04
C VAL A 137 5.78 12.27 -10.31
N HIS A 138 4.65 12.85 -9.92
CA HIS A 138 4.47 14.28 -9.86
C HIS A 138 4.69 14.76 -8.42
N ALA A 139 5.51 15.80 -8.25
CA ALA A 139 5.73 16.47 -6.96
C ALA A 139 5.37 17.96 -7.04
N LEU A 140 4.79 18.50 -5.97
CA LEU A 140 4.42 19.92 -5.86
C LEU A 140 5.64 20.86 -5.85
N ASN A 141 6.82 20.34 -5.50
CA ASN A 141 8.07 21.09 -5.49
C ASN A 141 9.26 20.11 -5.57
N ALA A 142 10.42 20.61 -5.99
CA ALA A 142 11.66 19.83 -6.06
C ALA A 142 12.11 19.23 -4.71
N SER A 143 11.77 19.85 -3.58
CA SER A 143 12.05 19.28 -2.26
C SER A 143 11.33 17.96 -2.00
N PHE A 144 10.06 17.83 -2.41
CA PHE A 144 9.30 16.58 -2.30
C PHE A 144 9.83 15.51 -3.26
N ALA A 145 10.29 15.92 -4.45
CA ALA A 145 10.96 14.99 -5.37
C ALA A 145 12.24 14.44 -4.75
N ALA A 146 13.09 15.29 -4.18
CA ALA A 146 14.32 14.89 -3.51
C ALA A 146 14.09 13.93 -2.33
N ASP A 147 13.00 14.10 -1.57
CA ASP A 147 12.65 13.19 -0.49
C ASP A 147 12.36 11.77 -1.01
N VAL A 148 11.60 11.64 -2.11
CA VAL A 148 11.34 10.34 -2.75
C VAL A 148 12.63 9.77 -3.38
N GLU A 149 13.40 10.59 -4.10
CA GLU A 149 14.67 10.21 -4.73
C GLU A 149 15.75 9.79 -3.72
N SER A 150 15.61 10.18 -2.44
CA SER A 150 16.50 9.71 -1.37
C SER A 150 16.49 8.19 -1.19
N GLY A 151 15.44 7.52 -1.69
CA GLY A 151 15.24 6.08 -1.64
C GLY A 151 14.93 5.53 -0.24
N GLU A 152 14.66 6.37 0.76
CA GLU A 152 14.34 5.88 2.11
C GLU A 152 13.03 5.08 2.10
N MET A 153 12.00 5.60 1.43
CA MET A 153 10.70 4.92 1.31
C MET A 153 10.84 3.60 0.55
N ASP A 154 11.57 3.59 -0.57
CA ASP A 154 11.87 2.39 -1.34
C ASP A 154 12.51 1.31 -0.47
N ARG A 155 13.61 1.63 0.24
CA ARG A 155 14.28 0.69 1.15
C ARG A 155 13.36 0.15 2.24
N ARG A 156 12.46 0.96 2.78
CA ARG A 156 11.52 0.52 3.83
C ARG A 156 10.47 -0.42 3.30
N VAL A 157 9.95 -0.19 2.10
CA VAL A 157 9.00 -1.11 1.46
C VAL A 157 9.70 -2.42 1.09
N THR A 158 10.92 -2.36 0.56
CA THR A 158 11.71 -3.57 0.28
C THR A 158 12.00 -4.38 1.55
N ALA A 159 12.30 -3.69 2.67
CA ALA A 159 12.45 -4.35 3.97
C ALA A 159 11.14 -4.95 4.48
N LEU A 160 9.99 -4.32 4.19
CA LEU A 160 8.67 -4.85 4.51
C LEU A 160 8.41 -6.17 3.77
N GLU A 161 8.77 -6.27 2.48
CA GLU A 161 8.68 -7.51 1.71
C GLU A 161 9.55 -8.63 2.26
N GLY A 162 10.64 -8.29 2.94
CA GLY A 162 11.64 -9.26 3.38
C GLY A 162 12.88 -9.35 2.48
N GLY A 163 12.99 -8.50 1.47
CA GLY A 163 14.12 -8.42 0.53
C GLY A 163 15.38 -7.71 1.06
N GLY A 164 15.44 -7.37 2.33
CA GLY A 164 16.60 -6.71 2.93
C GLY A 164 17.69 -7.69 3.41
N GLY A 165 18.16 -8.56 2.53
CA GLY A 165 19.19 -9.54 2.91
C GLY A 165 19.78 -10.25 1.70
N ALA A 166 20.48 -9.53 0.85
CA ALA A 166 21.51 -10.06 -0.03
C ALA A 166 22.67 -9.07 -0.07
#